data_d549d5f17cd85eb02650f81e66b81ef7
#
_entry.id   d549d5f17cd85eb02650f81e66b81ef7
#
_cell.length_a   1.000
_cell.length_b   1.000
_cell.length_c   1.000
_cell.angle_alpha   90.00
_cell.angle_beta   90.00
_cell.angle_gamma   90.00
#
_symmetry.space_group_name_H-M   'P 1'
#
loop_
_entity.id
_entity.type
_entity.pdbx_description
1 polymer ?
#
loop_
_entity_poly.entity_id
_entity_poly.type
_entity_poly.pdbx_seq_one_letter_code
_entity_poly.pdbx_strand_id
1 'polypeptide(L)'
;MASEMPPGRPGNLTPEQEEKLRQLWNLILSLGEDATTTAAESTSTSIAPTETSAAGKDDKPKKKRVSLFSRKDKKEAGSTNSSATVQTTIKEDGDDKYGQTKQFQEALASQSPDALRAAIWAMVKHDHPDALALRFLRARKWDVEKAFVMMISTMNWRLTEMKVDEEIMRTGEAGALEASKSSDPSAKKLGEHFMAQARSGKTFIHGLDKAGRPICQVRVRMHRQGEQCEESLEKYTVFLIETARMVLAPPVDTATIVFDMTGFSMANMDYTPVKFMIKCFEANYPESLGTVLVHRAPWVFQGIWKIIKGWLDPVVAAKVHFTNNVKEMSEFIEPSRILKELDGQEDWDYKYVEPIDGENDKMKDTATRDILLSGREDIIHEYEEATLQWIKEAGTDKEPSIKARRDELARKLRDDYWKLDPYIRAKCFLDRTGVIQEGGEINMYSKGAIAPRATNGMPAVDTSADDVD
;
A
#
# COMPACT_ATOMS: atom_id res chain seq x y z
N MET A 1 -12.41 -5.49 -26.20
CA MET A 1 -12.73 -4.06 -26.03
C MET A 1 -11.96 -3.60 -24.81
N ALA A 2 -11.20 -2.50 -24.91
CA ALA A 2 -10.58 -1.91 -23.73
C ALA A 2 -11.71 -1.50 -22.79
N SER A 3 -11.68 -1.96 -21.53
CA SER A 3 -12.69 -1.60 -20.56
C SER A 3 -12.54 -0.11 -20.25
N GLU A 4 -13.66 0.59 -20.24
CA GLU A 4 -13.69 2.02 -19.94
C GLU A 4 -13.22 2.27 -18.49
N MET A 5 -12.45 3.36 -18.29
CA MET A 5 -11.97 3.74 -16.97
C MET A 5 -13.17 4.08 -16.07
N PRO A 6 -13.31 3.46 -14.88
CA PRO A 6 -14.41 3.75 -13.98
C PRO A 6 -14.43 5.21 -13.50
N PRO A 7 -15.59 5.77 -13.09
CA PRO A 7 -15.68 7.13 -12.56
C PRO A 7 -14.78 7.36 -11.34
N GLY A 8 -14.24 8.58 -11.21
CA GLY A 8 -13.37 8.97 -10.09
C GLY A 8 -11.97 8.40 -10.17
N ARG A 9 -11.48 8.01 -11.36
CA ARG A 9 -10.13 7.54 -11.66
C ARG A 9 -9.45 8.46 -12.66
N PRO A 10 -8.11 8.38 -12.82
CA PRO A 10 -7.41 9.18 -13.81
C PRO A 10 -8.06 9.05 -15.20
N GLY A 11 -8.31 10.17 -15.85
CA GLY A 11 -8.99 10.21 -17.16
C GLY A 11 -10.52 10.13 -17.13
N ASN A 12 -11.15 9.92 -15.96
CA ASN A 12 -12.62 9.92 -15.80
C ASN A 12 -13.06 10.63 -14.51
N LEU A 13 -12.81 11.95 -14.46
CA LEU A 13 -13.16 12.82 -13.34
C LEU A 13 -14.20 13.85 -13.78
N THR A 14 -15.10 14.23 -12.87
CA THR A 14 -15.91 15.45 -13.06
C THR A 14 -15.06 16.69 -12.79
N PRO A 15 -15.46 17.89 -13.26
CA PRO A 15 -14.73 19.13 -12.94
C PRO A 15 -14.53 19.35 -11.44
N GLU A 16 -15.54 19.03 -10.63
CA GLU A 16 -15.47 19.17 -9.17
C GLU A 16 -14.46 18.18 -8.57
N GLN A 17 -14.42 16.95 -9.08
CA GLN A 17 -13.46 15.93 -8.63
C GLN A 17 -12.04 16.30 -9.02
N GLU A 18 -11.85 16.85 -10.19
CA GLU A 18 -10.56 17.34 -10.67
C GLU A 18 -10.06 18.51 -9.80
N GLU A 19 -10.94 19.43 -9.42
CA GLU A 19 -10.60 20.52 -8.49
C GLU A 19 -10.20 19.99 -7.11
N LYS A 20 -10.88 18.97 -6.59
CA LYS A 20 -10.49 18.30 -5.33
C LYS A 20 -9.13 17.64 -5.43
N LEU A 21 -8.80 17.06 -6.58
CA LEU A 21 -7.48 16.48 -6.81
C LEU A 21 -6.39 17.55 -6.83
N ARG A 22 -6.63 18.73 -7.46
CA ARG A 22 -5.71 19.87 -7.41
C ARG A 22 -5.45 20.33 -5.99
N GLN A 23 -6.51 20.47 -5.19
CA GLN A 23 -6.41 20.87 -3.79
C GLN A 23 -5.60 19.88 -2.98
N LEU A 24 -5.79 18.57 -3.16
CA LEU A 24 -5.01 17.54 -2.47
C LEU A 24 -3.53 17.58 -2.90
N TRP A 25 -3.24 17.71 -4.19
CA TRP A 25 -1.87 17.87 -4.67
C TRP A 25 -1.20 19.12 -4.12
N ASN A 26 -1.92 20.22 -4.02
CA ASN A 26 -1.38 21.44 -3.41
C ASN A 26 -0.95 21.22 -1.95
N LEU A 27 -1.74 20.47 -1.15
CA LEU A 27 -1.36 20.10 0.22
C LEU A 27 -0.14 19.16 0.26
N ILE A 28 -0.06 18.19 -0.67
CA ILE A 28 1.08 17.26 -0.76
C ILE A 28 2.37 18.02 -1.10
N LEU A 29 2.31 18.93 -2.06
CA LEU A 29 3.49 19.68 -2.53
C LEU A 29 3.94 20.74 -1.50
N SER A 30 3.03 21.27 -0.68
CA SER A 30 3.37 22.21 0.38
C SER A 30 4.01 21.57 1.62
N LEU A 31 4.06 20.22 1.73
CA LEU A 31 4.71 19.55 2.86
C LEU A 31 6.18 19.93 3.04
N GLY A 32 6.89 20.40 1.97
CA GLY A 32 8.31 20.75 2.02
C GLY A 32 8.59 22.25 2.09
N GLU A 33 7.60 23.13 1.81
CA GLU A 33 7.85 24.56 1.65
C GLU A 33 8.08 25.30 2.99
N ASP A 34 7.49 24.86 4.09
CA ASP A 34 7.64 25.48 5.41
C ASP A 34 9.04 25.31 6.03
N ALA A 35 9.80 24.30 5.63
CA ALA A 35 11.16 24.05 6.14
C ALA A 35 12.22 24.98 5.50
N THR A 36 12.01 25.44 4.28
CA THR A 36 12.93 26.35 3.58
C THR A 36 12.76 27.80 4.00
N THR A 37 11.59 28.23 4.40
CA THR A 37 11.32 29.60 4.82
C THR A 37 11.91 29.90 6.20
N THR A 38 11.90 28.94 7.12
CA THR A 38 12.52 29.09 8.46
C THR A 38 14.05 29.05 8.42
N ALA A 39 14.68 28.40 7.44
CA ALA A 39 16.13 28.36 7.28
C ALA A 39 16.69 29.66 6.65
N ALA A 40 15.90 30.35 5.82
CA ALA A 40 16.31 31.61 5.17
C ALA A 40 16.18 32.83 6.11
N GLU A 41 15.27 32.81 7.11
CA GLU A 41 15.13 33.87 8.09
C GLU A 41 16.13 33.78 9.27
N SER A 42 16.77 32.63 9.50
CA SER A 42 17.74 32.45 10.58
C SER A 42 19.18 32.87 10.26
N THR A 43 19.48 33.33 9.04
CA THR A 43 20.83 33.72 8.61
C THR A 43 21.10 35.22 8.53
N SER A 44 20.18 36.08 8.96
CA SER A 44 20.41 37.54 8.93
C SER A 44 20.09 38.22 10.26
N THR A 45 20.80 37.90 11.34
CA THR A 45 21.06 38.86 12.42
C THR A 45 22.20 38.38 13.32
N SER A 46 23.43 38.70 12.94
CA SER A 46 24.56 38.73 13.85
C SER A 46 24.93 40.19 14.06
N ILE A 47 24.81 40.74 15.27
CA ILE A 47 25.70 41.78 15.83
C ILE A 47 25.60 41.77 17.36
N ALA A 48 26.65 41.28 17.94
CA ALA A 48 27.49 41.66 19.09
C ALA A 48 26.91 42.12 20.45
N PRO A 49 27.68 41.87 21.53
CA PRO A 49 27.19 41.72 22.90
C PRO A 49 27.36 42.99 23.74
N THR A 50 26.57 43.11 24.80
CA THR A 50 26.94 43.97 25.96
C THR A 50 26.47 43.30 27.26
N GLU A 51 27.42 43.15 28.16
CA GLU A 51 27.27 42.69 29.53
C GLU A 51 26.42 43.67 30.39
N THR A 52 25.72 43.21 31.39
CA THR A 52 26.00 43.41 32.83
C THR A 52 24.84 42.99 33.75
N SER A 53 25.15 42.13 34.64
CA SER A 53 24.90 41.99 36.08
C SER A 53 23.49 42.02 36.70
N ALA A 54 23.21 40.96 37.36
CA ALA A 54 22.92 40.75 38.77
C ALA A 54 21.50 40.89 39.35
N ALA A 55 21.08 39.81 39.94
CA ALA A 55 20.44 39.67 41.27
C ALA A 55 18.92 39.77 41.44
N GLY A 56 18.32 38.66 41.84
CA GLY A 56 17.53 38.69 43.08
C GLY A 56 16.09 38.18 43.05
N LYS A 57 15.91 36.93 43.54
CA LYS A 57 14.84 36.46 44.44
C LYS A 57 13.38 36.28 44.03
N ASP A 58 12.98 35.01 44.12
CA ASP A 58 11.79 34.42 44.79
C ASP A 58 10.42 35.15 44.69
N ASP A 59 9.41 34.49 44.16
CA ASP A 59 8.30 33.89 44.93
C ASP A 59 7.21 33.26 44.04
N LYS A 60 6.73 32.07 44.43
CA LYS A 60 5.47 31.41 44.02
C LYS A 60 4.38 31.76 45.05
N PRO A 61 3.12 31.35 44.95
CA PRO A 61 2.17 31.09 43.84
C PRO A 61 0.79 31.81 44.05
N LYS A 62 -0.16 31.69 43.11
CA LYS A 62 -1.57 31.39 43.41
C LYS A 62 -2.49 31.36 42.18
N LYS A 63 -3.29 30.31 42.17
CA LYS A 63 -4.47 30.06 41.31
C LYS A 63 -5.51 31.20 41.43
N LYS A 64 -6.21 31.51 40.30
CA LYS A 64 -7.66 31.76 40.32
C LYS A 64 -8.26 31.58 38.91
N ARG A 65 -9.28 30.73 38.85
CA ARG A 65 -10.32 30.67 37.80
C ARG A 65 -11.08 32.01 37.78
N VAL A 66 -11.58 32.40 36.60
CA VAL A 66 -12.96 32.84 36.42
C VAL A 66 -13.29 32.89 34.93
N SER A 67 -14.42 32.32 34.58
CA SER A 67 -15.16 32.33 33.33
C SER A 67 -15.84 33.67 33.09
N LEU A 68 -16.13 34.02 31.82
CA LEU A 68 -17.48 34.38 31.34
C LEU A 68 -17.46 35.09 29.96
N PHE A 69 -18.22 34.49 29.06
CA PHE A 69 -19.09 35.10 28.03
C PHE A 69 -18.85 36.53 27.56
N SER A 70 -18.76 36.75 26.22
CA SER A 70 -19.84 37.48 25.54
C SER A 70 -19.67 37.51 24.02
N ARG A 71 -20.81 37.51 23.37
CA ARG A 71 -21.17 37.52 21.96
C ARG A 71 -20.85 38.83 21.22
N LYS A 72 -20.85 38.64 19.86
CA LYS A 72 -21.42 39.53 18.80
C LYS A 72 -20.49 40.51 18.08
N ASP A 73 -20.37 40.48 16.85
CA ASP A 73 -21.02 40.76 15.59
C ASP A 73 -20.05 41.27 14.50
N LYS A 74 -20.21 40.69 13.32
CA LYS A 74 -20.18 41.22 11.94
C LYS A 74 -19.34 42.45 11.56
N LYS A 75 -18.43 42.30 10.57
CA LYS A 75 -18.53 42.89 9.22
C LYS A 75 -17.28 42.63 8.35
N GLU A 76 -17.54 42.16 7.18
CA GLU A 76 -16.99 42.31 5.82
C GLU A 76 -15.59 42.85 5.53
N ALA A 77 -14.96 42.08 4.61
CA ALA A 77 -14.19 42.48 3.44
C ALA A 77 -12.78 43.05 3.61
N GLY A 78 -11.84 42.30 3.08
CA GLY A 78 -10.48 42.75 2.79
C GLY A 78 -9.59 41.63 2.37
N SER A 79 -9.47 41.40 1.04
CA SER A 79 -8.47 40.55 0.41
C SER A 79 -7.09 40.94 0.89
N THR A 80 -6.34 40.01 1.47
CA THR A 80 -4.88 40.03 1.50
C THR A 80 -4.38 38.59 1.58
N ASN A 81 -3.53 38.25 0.62
CA ASN A 81 -2.69 37.04 0.61
C ASN A 81 -1.98 36.89 1.96
N SER A 82 -2.27 35.84 2.66
CA SER A 82 -1.43 35.37 3.76
C SER A 82 -1.19 33.88 3.55
N SER A 83 0.08 33.53 3.39
CA SER A 83 0.58 32.16 3.47
C SER A 83 0.01 31.52 4.72
N ALA A 84 -0.92 30.60 4.54
CA ALA A 84 -1.55 29.88 5.65
C ALA A 84 -0.59 28.74 6.05
N THR A 85 0.18 28.95 7.11
CA THR A 85 0.74 27.88 7.92
C THR A 85 -0.37 26.88 8.20
N VAL A 86 -0.22 25.64 7.75
CA VAL A 86 -1.20 24.56 7.95
C VAL A 86 -1.17 24.14 9.43
N GLN A 87 -1.58 25.03 10.32
CA GLN A 87 -2.08 24.68 11.64
C GLN A 87 -3.57 24.36 11.49
N THR A 88 -3.85 23.23 10.86
CA THR A 88 -5.20 22.67 10.86
C THR A 88 -5.53 22.27 12.30
N THR A 89 -6.27 23.12 12.99
CA THR A 89 -7.08 22.71 14.15
C THR A 89 -8.18 21.78 13.63
N ILE A 90 -7.79 20.56 13.26
CA ILE A 90 -8.73 19.51 12.89
C ILE A 90 -9.47 19.17 14.17
N LYS A 91 -10.74 19.53 14.24
CA LYS A 91 -11.63 19.09 15.33
C LYS A 91 -11.69 17.58 15.27
N GLU A 92 -11.51 16.92 16.42
CA GLU A 92 -11.83 15.52 16.57
C GLU A 92 -13.27 15.31 16.08
N ASP A 93 -13.40 14.71 14.91
CA ASP A 93 -14.69 14.33 14.35
C ASP A 93 -15.04 12.96 14.94
N GLY A 94 -16.28 12.75 15.37
CA GLY A 94 -16.73 11.47 15.93
C GLY A 94 -16.64 10.26 14.97
N ASP A 95 -16.06 10.47 13.79
CA ASP A 95 -15.87 9.49 12.71
C ASP A 95 -14.41 9.00 12.59
N ASP A 96 -13.50 9.34 13.51
CA ASP A 96 -12.11 8.91 13.52
C ASP A 96 -11.91 7.55 14.20
N LYS A 97 -12.53 6.52 13.62
CA LYS A 97 -12.55 5.13 14.11
C LYS A 97 -11.15 4.55 14.41
N TYR A 98 -10.11 5.02 13.70
CA TYR A 98 -8.75 4.48 13.79
C TYR A 98 -7.74 5.46 14.38
N GLY A 99 -8.16 6.61 14.88
CA GLY A 99 -7.28 7.62 15.47
C GLY A 99 -6.35 8.28 14.45
N GLN A 100 -6.80 8.42 13.21
CA GLN A 100 -5.98 8.95 12.12
C GLN A 100 -5.59 10.42 12.32
N THR A 101 -6.44 11.20 12.97
CA THR A 101 -6.13 12.61 13.33
C THR A 101 -4.93 12.68 14.27
N LYS A 102 -4.89 11.82 15.28
CA LYS A 102 -3.74 11.73 16.21
C LYS A 102 -2.49 11.26 15.50
N GLN A 103 -2.59 10.19 14.69
CA GLN A 103 -1.48 9.67 13.90
C GLN A 103 -0.93 10.69 12.91
N PHE A 104 -1.78 11.52 12.31
CA PHE A 104 -1.40 12.64 11.46
C PHE A 104 -0.56 13.68 12.23
N GLN A 105 -1.00 14.08 13.42
CA GLN A 105 -0.26 15.02 14.26
C GLN A 105 1.09 14.46 14.70
N GLU A 106 1.12 13.16 15.07
CA GLU A 106 2.35 12.44 15.41
C GLU A 106 3.29 12.35 14.21
N ALA A 107 2.76 12.12 13.00
CA ALA A 107 3.54 12.08 11.77
C ALA A 107 4.24 13.41 11.52
N LEU A 108 3.50 14.51 11.56
CA LEU A 108 4.06 15.85 11.33
C LEU A 108 5.05 16.29 12.42
N ALA A 109 4.92 15.76 13.64
CA ALA A 109 5.84 16.06 14.74
C ALA A 109 7.12 15.23 14.72
N SER A 110 7.09 14.01 14.15
CA SER A 110 8.18 13.02 14.24
C SER A 110 8.88 12.72 12.93
N GLN A 111 8.25 12.98 11.79
CA GLN A 111 8.81 12.72 10.45
C GLN A 111 9.21 14.01 9.77
N SER A 112 10.30 13.98 9.00
CA SER A 112 10.60 15.11 8.12
C SER A 112 9.60 15.15 6.94
N PRO A 113 9.33 16.34 6.39
CA PRO A 113 8.54 16.48 5.17
C PRO A 113 9.05 15.61 4.03
N ASP A 114 10.38 15.54 3.85
CA ASP A 114 11.02 14.71 2.83
C ASP A 114 10.75 13.21 3.05
N ALA A 115 10.76 12.73 4.30
CA ALA A 115 10.45 11.33 4.59
C ALA A 115 8.99 11.00 4.26
N LEU A 116 8.06 11.88 4.57
CA LEU A 116 6.64 11.71 4.22
C LEU A 116 6.43 11.76 2.71
N ARG A 117 7.08 12.72 2.01
CA ARG A 117 7.08 12.81 0.55
C ARG A 117 7.64 11.53 -0.08
N ALA A 118 8.80 11.07 0.37
CA ALA A 118 9.41 9.82 -0.10
C ALA A 118 8.50 8.60 0.11
N ALA A 119 7.79 8.53 1.25
CA ALA A 119 6.83 7.45 1.51
C ALA A 119 5.64 7.47 0.55
N ILE A 120 5.12 8.66 0.19
CA ILE A 120 4.06 8.80 -0.82
C ILE A 120 4.55 8.24 -2.16
N TRP A 121 5.73 8.65 -2.62
CA TRP A 121 6.32 8.19 -3.89
C TRP A 121 6.70 6.70 -3.86
N ALA A 122 7.15 6.18 -2.72
CA ALA A 122 7.37 4.75 -2.55
C ALA A 122 6.05 3.95 -2.64
N MET A 123 4.94 4.50 -2.14
CA MET A 123 3.63 3.86 -2.26
C MET A 123 3.04 3.94 -3.68
N VAL A 124 3.42 4.92 -4.50
CA VAL A 124 2.99 5.01 -5.91
C VAL A 124 3.44 3.79 -6.69
N LYS A 125 4.69 3.34 -6.53
CA LYS A 125 5.29 2.21 -7.27
C LYS A 125 5.16 2.38 -8.80
N HIS A 126 4.45 1.47 -9.46
CA HIS A 126 4.14 1.49 -10.89
C HIS A 126 2.76 2.07 -11.22
N ASP A 127 2.03 2.56 -10.23
CA ASP A 127 0.70 3.14 -10.41
C ASP A 127 0.80 4.59 -10.96
N HIS A 128 -0.31 5.12 -11.44
CA HIS A 128 -0.39 6.55 -11.77
C HIS A 128 -0.41 7.36 -10.45
N PRO A 129 0.39 8.43 -10.28
CA PRO A 129 0.39 9.19 -9.02
C PRO A 129 -1.00 9.71 -8.62
N ASP A 130 -1.79 10.19 -9.58
CA ASP A 130 -3.18 10.60 -9.33
C ASP A 130 -4.07 9.43 -8.87
N ALA A 131 -3.81 8.20 -9.34
CA ALA A 131 -4.60 7.05 -8.91
C ALA A 131 -4.46 6.83 -7.40
N LEU A 132 -3.25 6.99 -6.85
CA LEU A 132 -3.03 6.91 -5.40
C LEU A 132 -3.78 8.03 -4.67
N ALA A 133 -3.62 9.28 -5.06
CA ALA A 133 -4.30 10.44 -4.45
C ALA A 133 -5.83 10.30 -4.48
N LEU A 134 -6.37 9.85 -5.62
CA LEU A 134 -7.80 9.64 -5.81
C LEU A 134 -8.38 8.51 -4.94
N ARG A 135 -7.59 7.52 -4.51
CA ARG A 135 -8.05 6.51 -3.54
C ARG A 135 -8.42 7.15 -2.20
N PHE A 136 -7.58 8.04 -1.70
CA PHE A 136 -7.82 8.76 -0.44
C PHE A 136 -9.01 9.73 -0.56
N LEU A 137 -9.12 10.45 -1.69
CA LEU A 137 -10.27 11.33 -1.95
C LEU A 137 -11.60 10.56 -1.99
N ARG A 138 -11.66 9.42 -2.71
CA ARG A 138 -12.87 8.60 -2.75
C ARG A 138 -13.22 8.05 -1.37
N ALA A 139 -12.24 7.55 -0.63
CA ALA A 139 -12.44 7.00 0.70
C ALA A 139 -12.95 8.04 1.70
N ARG A 140 -12.65 9.31 1.49
CA ARG A 140 -13.14 10.43 2.30
C ARG A 140 -14.21 11.27 1.61
N LYS A 141 -14.93 10.66 0.63
CA LYS A 141 -16.08 11.28 -0.07
C LYS A 141 -15.75 12.66 -0.63
N TRP A 142 -14.53 12.82 -1.16
CA TRP A 142 -13.97 14.04 -1.74
C TRP A 142 -13.72 15.20 -0.75
N ASP A 143 -13.70 14.91 0.55
CA ASP A 143 -13.20 15.84 1.58
C ASP A 143 -11.68 15.83 1.56
N VAL A 144 -11.10 16.93 1.09
CA VAL A 144 -9.65 17.05 0.82
C VAL A 144 -8.84 17.01 2.12
N GLU A 145 -9.30 17.68 3.18
CA GLU A 145 -8.59 17.72 4.46
C GLU A 145 -8.57 16.32 5.11
N LYS A 146 -9.72 15.65 5.14
CA LYS A 146 -9.81 14.27 5.65
C LYS A 146 -9.00 13.29 4.80
N ALA A 147 -8.96 13.47 3.48
CA ALA A 147 -8.15 12.64 2.59
C ALA A 147 -6.65 12.84 2.84
N PHE A 148 -6.21 14.07 3.05
CA PHE A 148 -4.83 14.40 3.39
C PHE A 148 -4.43 13.82 4.76
N VAL A 149 -5.26 13.99 5.80
CA VAL A 149 -5.05 13.37 7.11
C VAL A 149 -4.89 11.86 7.00
N MET A 150 -5.78 11.19 6.28
CA MET A 150 -5.69 9.75 6.05
C MET A 150 -4.42 9.36 5.31
N MET A 151 -4.02 10.10 4.28
CA MET A 151 -2.82 9.82 3.50
C MET A 151 -1.56 9.94 4.38
N ILE A 152 -1.37 11.02 5.11
CA ILE A 152 -0.19 11.24 5.95
C ILE A 152 -0.15 10.24 7.12
N SER A 153 -1.29 9.95 7.75
CA SER A 153 -1.40 8.88 8.75
C SER A 153 -0.97 7.51 8.18
N THR A 154 -1.40 7.20 6.96
CA THR A 154 -0.97 5.99 6.24
C THR A 154 0.54 5.97 6.00
N MET A 155 1.13 7.09 5.57
CA MET A 155 2.59 7.18 5.36
C MET A 155 3.36 6.93 6.65
N ASN A 156 2.91 7.53 7.76
CA ASN A 156 3.53 7.27 9.07
C ASN A 156 3.44 5.78 9.47
N TRP A 157 2.27 5.17 9.31
CA TRP A 157 2.07 3.74 9.58
C TRP A 157 3.01 2.88 8.72
N ARG A 158 3.16 3.20 7.42
CA ARG A 158 4.07 2.49 6.51
C ARG A 158 5.53 2.59 6.93
N LEU A 159 5.96 3.79 7.38
CA LEU A 159 7.35 4.07 7.76
C LEU A 159 7.71 3.50 9.12
N THR A 160 6.84 3.65 10.12
CA THR A 160 7.20 3.43 11.53
C THR A 160 6.67 2.12 12.09
N GLU A 161 5.37 1.83 11.89
CA GLU A 161 4.75 0.65 12.48
C GLU A 161 5.08 -0.62 11.68
N MET A 162 4.85 -0.58 10.37
CA MET A 162 4.99 -1.78 9.52
C MET A 162 6.29 -1.84 8.75
N LYS A 163 6.94 -0.69 8.51
CA LYS A 163 8.16 -0.59 7.70
C LYS A 163 8.04 -1.33 6.37
N VAL A 164 6.94 -1.00 5.66
CA VAL A 164 6.44 -1.79 4.53
C VAL A 164 7.48 -1.96 3.44
N ASP A 165 8.09 -0.87 3.02
CA ASP A 165 9.01 -0.89 1.89
C ASP A 165 10.42 -1.36 2.32
N GLU A 166 10.90 -0.97 3.51
CA GLU A 166 12.24 -1.29 4.01
C GLU A 166 12.39 -2.70 4.59
N GLU A 167 11.35 -3.23 5.24
CA GLU A 167 11.40 -4.57 5.82
C GLU A 167 10.53 -5.54 5.01
N ILE A 168 9.19 -5.35 4.93
CA ILE A 168 8.29 -6.36 4.40
C ILE A 168 8.58 -6.65 2.92
N MET A 169 8.64 -5.63 2.06
CA MET A 169 8.82 -5.83 0.63
C MET A 169 10.28 -6.02 0.24
N ARG A 170 11.19 -5.34 0.92
CA ARG A 170 12.61 -5.48 0.64
C ARG A 170 13.15 -6.86 0.97
N THR A 171 12.75 -7.44 2.10
CA THR A 171 13.25 -8.77 2.51
C THR A 171 12.37 -9.91 2.02
N GLY A 172 11.06 -9.72 1.99
CA GLY A 172 10.08 -10.67 1.48
C GLY A 172 10.19 -12.07 2.07
N GLU A 173 9.86 -13.06 1.28
CA GLU A 173 9.93 -14.48 1.66
C GLU A 173 11.37 -14.95 1.87
N ALA A 174 12.34 -14.44 1.09
CA ALA A 174 13.75 -14.79 1.25
C ALA A 174 14.30 -14.33 2.61
N GLY A 175 13.98 -13.10 3.04
CA GLY A 175 14.36 -12.61 4.36
C GLY A 175 13.67 -13.36 5.50
N ALA A 176 12.41 -13.75 5.32
CA ALA A 176 11.70 -14.59 6.29
C ALA A 176 12.33 -15.98 6.40
N LEU A 177 12.76 -16.57 5.28
CA LEU A 177 13.48 -17.85 5.26
C LEU A 177 14.84 -17.73 5.96
N GLU A 178 15.57 -16.62 5.79
CA GLU A 178 16.82 -16.36 6.49
C GLU A 178 16.57 -16.15 7.98
N ALA A 179 15.59 -15.33 8.35
CA ALA A 179 15.20 -15.11 9.74
C ALA A 179 14.81 -16.42 10.45
N SER A 180 14.17 -17.36 9.77
CA SER A 180 13.82 -18.67 10.33
C SER A 180 15.03 -19.52 10.76
N LYS A 181 16.22 -19.18 10.28
CA LYS A 181 17.50 -19.83 10.63
C LYS A 181 18.31 -19.02 11.65
N SER A 182 17.78 -17.87 12.10
CA SER A 182 18.47 -16.98 13.03
C SER A 182 18.75 -17.64 14.38
N SER A 183 19.83 -17.23 15.01
CA SER A 183 20.13 -17.57 16.41
C SER A 183 19.29 -16.76 17.42
N ASP A 184 18.74 -15.61 17.00
CA ASP A 184 17.80 -14.86 17.82
C ASP A 184 16.41 -15.54 17.82
N PRO A 185 15.91 -15.97 18.99
CA PRO A 185 14.65 -16.71 19.07
C PRO A 185 13.44 -15.94 18.55
N SER A 186 13.43 -14.61 18.67
CA SER A 186 12.32 -13.78 18.23
C SER A 186 12.27 -13.69 16.69
N ALA A 187 13.41 -13.36 16.08
CA ALA A 187 13.55 -13.33 14.63
C ALA A 187 13.27 -14.71 14.02
N LYS A 188 13.80 -15.77 14.63
CA LYS A 188 13.55 -17.16 14.19
C LYS A 188 12.06 -17.49 14.19
N LYS A 189 11.38 -17.24 15.31
CA LYS A 189 9.94 -17.49 15.43
C LYS A 189 9.14 -16.72 14.40
N LEU A 190 9.45 -15.43 14.18
CA LEU A 190 8.78 -14.59 13.19
C LEU A 190 8.97 -15.15 11.78
N GLY A 191 10.19 -15.50 11.40
CA GLY A 191 10.50 -16.09 10.10
C GLY A 191 9.84 -17.45 9.89
N GLU A 192 9.88 -18.35 10.88
CA GLU A 192 9.23 -19.66 10.83
C GLU A 192 7.71 -19.51 10.63
N HIS A 193 7.06 -18.60 11.37
CA HIS A 193 5.62 -18.37 11.27
C HIS A 193 5.23 -17.73 9.93
N PHE A 194 6.05 -16.83 9.40
CA PHE A 194 5.84 -16.25 8.07
C PHE A 194 5.93 -17.32 6.97
N MET A 195 7.00 -18.12 6.98
CA MET A 195 7.20 -19.18 6.00
C MET A 195 6.15 -20.28 6.10
N ALA A 196 5.67 -20.61 7.30
CA ALA A 196 4.58 -21.57 7.50
C ALA A 196 3.29 -21.12 6.80
N GLN A 197 2.96 -19.82 6.83
CA GLN A 197 1.82 -19.26 6.11
C GLN A 197 1.98 -19.35 4.59
N ALA A 198 3.17 -18.99 4.07
CA ALA A 198 3.46 -19.09 2.65
C ALA A 198 3.41 -20.54 2.15
N ARG A 199 4.10 -21.45 2.84
CA ARG A 199 4.20 -22.88 2.45
C ARG A 199 2.86 -23.61 2.50
N SER A 200 2.02 -23.29 3.46
CA SER A 200 0.72 -23.94 3.61
C SER A 200 -0.26 -23.59 2.49
N GLY A 201 -0.09 -22.46 1.80
CA GLY A 201 -1.10 -21.96 0.89
C GLY A 201 -2.42 -21.59 1.59
N LYS A 202 -2.33 -21.19 2.87
CA LYS A 202 -3.48 -20.66 3.61
C LYS A 202 -4.10 -19.46 2.90
N THR A 203 -3.22 -18.61 2.34
CA THR A 203 -3.62 -17.47 1.54
C THR A 203 -2.67 -17.33 0.34
N PHE A 204 -3.22 -17.13 -0.84
CA PHE A 204 -2.44 -16.96 -2.08
C PHE A 204 -3.21 -16.14 -3.10
N ILE A 205 -2.49 -15.61 -4.10
CA ILE A 205 -3.07 -14.83 -5.20
C ILE A 205 -3.01 -15.69 -6.45
N HIS A 206 -4.18 -15.94 -7.06
CA HIS A 206 -4.27 -16.68 -8.33
C HIS A 206 -5.55 -16.34 -9.07
N GLY A 207 -5.44 -16.14 -10.38
CA GLY A 207 -6.57 -15.94 -11.28
C GLY A 207 -7.16 -14.53 -11.23
N LEU A 208 -8.13 -14.30 -12.12
CA LEU A 208 -8.86 -13.05 -12.27
C LEU A 208 -10.36 -13.29 -12.18
N ASP A 209 -11.08 -12.34 -11.58
CA ASP A 209 -12.54 -12.30 -11.65
C ASP A 209 -13.03 -11.74 -13.00
N LYS A 210 -14.35 -11.71 -13.23
CA LYS A 210 -14.96 -11.19 -14.47
C LYS A 210 -14.69 -9.71 -14.74
N ALA A 211 -14.35 -8.95 -13.70
CA ALA A 211 -13.96 -7.55 -13.82
C ALA A 211 -12.45 -7.37 -14.04
N GLY A 212 -11.70 -8.48 -14.20
CA GLY A 212 -10.24 -8.47 -14.36
C GLY A 212 -9.46 -8.24 -13.07
N ARG A 213 -10.09 -8.37 -11.90
CA ARG A 213 -9.45 -8.18 -10.60
C ARG A 213 -8.67 -9.42 -10.20
N PRO A 214 -7.42 -9.29 -9.71
CA PRO A 214 -6.70 -10.42 -9.14
C PRO A 214 -7.47 -10.98 -7.93
N ILE A 215 -7.49 -12.30 -7.81
CA ILE A 215 -8.20 -13.02 -6.76
C ILE A 215 -7.20 -13.44 -5.68
N CYS A 216 -7.44 -13.01 -4.44
CA CYS A 216 -6.77 -13.50 -3.24
C CYS A 216 -7.66 -14.59 -2.61
N GLN A 217 -7.17 -15.82 -2.60
CA GLN A 217 -7.85 -16.97 -1.99
C GLN A 217 -7.41 -17.10 -0.53
N VAL A 218 -8.37 -17.30 0.38
CA VAL A 218 -8.15 -17.53 1.81
C VAL A 218 -8.82 -18.83 2.22
N ARG A 219 -8.04 -19.88 2.47
CA ARG A 219 -8.51 -21.19 2.96
C ARG A 219 -8.68 -21.14 4.48
N VAL A 220 -9.86 -20.73 4.95
CA VAL A 220 -10.11 -20.46 6.39
C VAL A 220 -9.88 -21.69 7.26
N ARG A 221 -10.16 -22.90 6.76
CA ARG A 221 -9.90 -24.18 7.47
C ARG A 221 -8.43 -24.37 7.88
N MET A 222 -7.49 -23.67 7.23
CA MET A 222 -6.06 -23.79 7.50
C MET A 222 -5.56 -22.78 8.55
N HIS A 223 -6.44 -21.94 9.08
CA HIS A 223 -6.08 -21.03 10.16
C HIS A 223 -6.53 -21.58 11.52
N ARG A 224 -5.66 -21.48 12.51
CA ARG A 224 -6.01 -21.74 13.92
C ARG A 224 -5.37 -20.68 14.80
N GLN A 225 -6.13 -20.20 15.76
CA GLN A 225 -5.65 -19.23 16.72
C GLN A 225 -4.41 -19.75 17.47
N GLY A 226 -3.36 -18.93 17.56
CA GLY A 226 -2.13 -19.24 18.29
C GLY A 226 -1.09 -20.04 17.52
N GLU A 227 -1.38 -20.57 16.33
CA GLU A 227 -0.37 -21.26 15.50
C GLU A 227 0.70 -20.30 14.98
N GLN A 228 0.33 -19.06 14.66
CA GLN A 228 1.26 -18.00 14.27
C GLN A 228 1.18 -16.85 15.28
N CYS A 229 2.28 -16.15 15.50
CA CYS A 229 2.27 -14.91 16.28
C CYS A 229 1.58 -13.79 15.51
N GLU A 230 0.99 -12.85 16.24
CA GLU A 230 0.23 -11.73 15.70
C GLU A 230 1.06 -10.90 14.70
N GLU A 231 2.29 -10.55 15.07
CA GLU A 231 3.21 -9.82 14.19
C GLU A 231 3.43 -10.52 12.84
N SER A 232 3.57 -11.86 12.83
CA SER A 232 3.72 -12.61 11.58
C SER A 232 2.44 -12.61 10.74
N LEU A 233 1.26 -12.68 11.37
CA LEU A 233 -0.03 -12.58 10.68
C LEU A 233 -0.20 -11.21 10.03
N GLU A 234 0.17 -10.15 10.74
CA GLU A 234 0.09 -8.77 10.27
C GLU A 234 1.05 -8.52 9.11
N LYS A 235 2.34 -8.86 9.27
CA LYS A 235 3.37 -8.70 8.22
C LYS A 235 3.02 -9.50 6.96
N TYR A 236 2.54 -10.74 7.12
CA TYR A 236 2.13 -11.55 5.98
C TYR A 236 0.88 -10.98 5.28
N THR A 237 -0.07 -10.46 6.03
CA THR A 237 -1.26 -9.78 5.48
C THR A 237 -0.84 -8.57 4.63
N VAL A 238 0.04 -7.72 5.16
CA VAL A 238 0.55 -6.54 4.42
C VAL A 238 1.36 -6.96 3.21
N PHE A 239 2.22 -7.98 3.33
CA PHE A 239 2.97 -8.55 2.21
C PHE A 239 2.04 -9.01 1.07
N LEU A 240 0.94 -9.69 1.38
CA LEU A 240 -0.04 -10.12 0.39
C LEU A 240 -0.79 -8.96 -0.26
N ILE A 241 -1.17 -7.94 0.51
CA ILE A 241 -1.82 -6.72 -0.02
C ILE A 241 -0.87 -6.01 -0.99
N GLU A 242 0.39 -5.81 -0.60
CA GLU A 242 1.40 -5.18 -1.46
C GLU A 242 1.69 -6.03 -2.70
N THR A 243 1.75 -7.36 -2.56
CA THR A 243 1.90 -8.28 -3.70
C THR A 243 0.71 -8.24 -4.65
N ALA A 244 -0.53 -8.15 -4.12
CA ALA A 244 -1.72 -7.97 -4.95
C ALA A 244 -1.67 -6.64 -5.72
N ARG A 245 -1.15 -5.57 -5.11
CA ARG A 245 -0.97 -4.28 -5.79
C ARG A 245 0.00 -4.35 -6.95
N MET A 246 1.04 -5.21 -6.87
CA MET A 246 2.01 -5.40 -7.96
C MET A 246 1.38 -5.97 -9.23
N VAL A 247 0.29 -6.72 -9.12
CA VAL A 247 -0.39 -7.35 -10.26
C VAL A 247 -1.66 -6.61 -10.71
N LEU A 248 -1.92 -5.42 -10.17
CA LEU A 248 -2.98 -4.55 -10.66
C LEU A 248 -2.53 -3.84 -11.96
N ALA A 249 -3.41 -3.83 -12.95
CA ALA A 249 -3.18 -3.12 -14.21
C ALA A 249 -4.42 -2.28 -14.58
N PRO A 250 -4.23 -0.98 -14.87
CA PRO A 250 -5.35 -0.14 -15.29
C PRO A 250 -6.16 -0.75 -16.44
N PRO A 251 -7.48 -0.62 -16.43
CA PRO A 251 -8.31 0.22 -15.55
C PRO A 251 -8.67 -0.42 -14.20
N VAL A 252 -8.15 -1.63 -13.92
CA VAL A 252 -8.41 -2.37 -12.67
C VAL A 252 -7.52 -1.83 -11.56
N ASP A 253 -8.15 -1.36 -10.47
CA ASP A 253 -7.47 -0.76 -9.32
C ASP A 253 -7.85 -1.42 -7.97
N THR A 254 -8.58 -2.54 -8.01
CA THR A 254 -9.06 -3.28 -6.85
C THR A 254 -8.81 -4.78 -7.00
N ALA A 255 -8.82 -5.50 -5.88
CA ALA A 255 -8.72 -6.96 -5.83
C ALA A 255 -10.02 -7.59 -5.33
N THR A 256 -10.20 -8.88 -5.63
CA THR A 256 -11.27 -9.73 -5.10
C THR A 256 -10.68 -10.67 -4.06
N ILE A 257 -11.37 -10.84 -2.92
CA ILE A 257 -10.99 -11.81 -1.89
C ILE A 257 -12.04 -12.91 -1.83
N VAL A 258 -11.61 -14.15 -1.85
CA VAL A 258 -12.46 -15.32 -1.66
C VAL A 258 -12.10 -16.00 -0.33
N PHE A 259 -12.97 -15.93 0.65
CA PHE A 259 -12.88 -16.71 1.87
C PHE A 259 -13.54 -18.07 1.65
N ASP A 260 -12.73 -19.10 1.43
CA ASP A 260 -13.20 -20.47 1.36
C ASP A 260 -13.45 -21.00 2.79
N MET A 261 -14.75 -21.12 3.13
CA MET A 261 -15.23 -21.60 4.41
C MET A 261 -15.46 -23.11 4.42
N THR A 262 -15.08 -23.84 3.36
CA THR A 262 -15.18 -25.31 3.32
C THR A 262 -14.42 -25.91 4.48
N GLY A 263 -15.10 -26.74 5.30
CA GLY A 263 -14.50 -27.33 6.49
C GLY A 263 -14.27 -26.38 7.66
N PHE A 264 -14.85 -25.17 7.64
CA PHE A 264 -14.79 -24.24 8.76
C PHE A 264 -15.34 -24.84 10.05
N SER A 265 -14.62 -24.63 11.12
CA SER A 265 -15.05 -24.94 12.51
C SER A 265 -14.74 -23.74 13.42
N MET A 266 -15.30 -23.74 14.64
CA MET A 266 -15.04 -22.67 15.61
C MET A 266 -13.55 -22.54 15.98
N ALA A 267 -12.76 -23.60 15.82
CA ALA A 267 -11.31 -23.58 16.05
C ALA A 267 -10.55 -22.71 15.01
N ASN A 268 -11.19 -22.41 13.88
CA ASN A 268 -10.61 -21.54 12.84
C ASN A 268 -10.97 -20.06 13.06
N MET A 269 -11.81 -19.76 14.06
CA MET A 269 -12.23 -18.39 14.31
C MET A 269 -11.21 -17.63 15.14
N ASP A 270 -10.68 -16.57 14.55
CA ASP A 270 -9.77 -15.63 15.19
C ASP A 270 -10.13 -14.20 14.77
N TYR A 271 -10.56 -13.41 15.74
CA TYR A 271 -10.99 -12.04 15.48
C TYR A 271 -9.83 -11.06 15.27
N THR A 272 -8.64 -11.36 15.81
CA THR A 272 -7.47 -10.47 15.74
C THR A 272 -7.03 -10.21 14.30
N PRO A 273 -6.70 -11.22 13.47
CA PRO A 273 -6.34 -10.99 12.08
C PRO A 273 -7.49 -10.41 11.23
N VAL A 274 -8.75 -10.74 11.57
CA VAL A 274 -9.90 -10.15 10.88
C VAL A 274 -9.99 -8.64 11.12
N LYS A 275 -9.83 -8.19 12.37
CA LYS A 275 -9.81 -6.76 12.70
C LYS A 275 -8.64 -6.03 12.05
N PHE A 276 -7.46 -6.65 12.03
CA PHE A 276 -6.29 -6.07 11.37
C PHE A 276 -6.52 -5.92 9.86
N MET A 277 -7.06 -6.94 9.20
CA MET A 277 -7.41 -6.88 7.78
C MET A 277 -8.43 -5.76 7.49
N ILE A 278 -9.46 -5.62 8.32
CA ILE A 278 -10.44 -4.53 8.20
C ILE A 278 -9.74 -3.18 8.34
N LYS A 279 -8.88 -3.00 9.37
CA LYS A 279 -8.07 -1.77 9.54
C LYS A 279 -7.22 -1.48 8.30
N CYS A 280 -6.58 -2.49 7.72
CA CYS A 280 -5.79 -2.30 6.50
C CYS A 280 -6.63 -1.70 5.37
N PHE A 281 -7.80 -2.26 5.05
CA PHE A 281 -8.61 -1.80 3.93
C PHE A 281 -9.35 -0.48 4.20
N GLU A 282 -9.72 -0.20 5.44
CA GLU A 282 -10.45 1.02 5.77
C GLU A 282 -9.55 2.21 6.10
N ALA A 283 -8.32 1.97 6.60
CA ALA A 283 -7.42 3.02 7.06
C ALA A 283 -6.16 3.19 6.21
N ASN A 284 -5.54 2.10 5.71
CA ASN A 284 -4.20 2.16 5.12
C ASN A 284 -4.15 1.81 3.63
N TYR A 285 -5.13 1.06 3.11
CA TYR A 285 -5.26 0.71 1.70
C TYR A 285 -6.67 1.03 1.20
N PRO A 286 -7.07 2.31 1.25
CA PRO A 286 -8.42 2.69 0.88
C PRO A 286 -8.73 2.35 -0.58
N GLU A 287 -9.99 2.02 -0.83
CA GLU A 287 -10.51 1.76 -2.19
C GLU A 287 -9.71 0.67 -2.96
N SER A 288 -9.11 -0.28 -2.23
CA SER A 288 -8.35 -1.41 -2.82
C SER A 288 -9.18 -2.69 -2.92
N LEU A 289 -10.31 -2.75 -2.21
CA LEU A 289 -11.19 -3.92 -2.17
C LEU A 289 -12.35 -3.75 -3.17
N GLY A 290 -12.44 -4.67 -4.13
CA GLY A 290 -13.50 -4.70 -5.14
C GLY A 290 -14.68 -5.56 -4.70
N THR A 291 -14.44 -6.84 -4.46
CA THR A 291 -15.46 -7.84 -4.09
C THR A 291 -14.90 -8.76 -3.02
N VAL A 292 -15.74 -9.20 -2.10
CA VAL A 292 -15.43 -10.23 -1.11
C VAL A 292 -16.47 -11.35 -1.23
N LEU A 293 -16.01 -12.56 -1.52
CA LEU A 293 -16.85 -13.74 -1.56
C LEU A 293 -16.62 -14.58 -0.30
N VAL A 294 -17.67 -14.84 0.47
CA VAL A 294 -17.65 -15.77 1.59
C VAL A 294 -18.31 -17.06 1.11
N HIS A 295 -17.48 -18.02 0.69
CA HIS A 295 -17.94 -19.23 0.01
C HIS A 295 -18.15 -20.38 0.99
N ARG A 296 -19.31 -21.04 0.92
CA ARG A 296 -19.70 -22.21 1.75
C ARG A 296 -19.63 -21.94 3.25
N ALA A 297 -20.06 -20.75 3.67
CA ALA A 297 -20.16 -20.44 5.10
C ALA A 297 -21.19 -21.34 5.78
N PRO A 298 -20.82 -22.09 6.83
CA PRO A 298 -21.78 -22.91 7.57
C PRO A 298 -22.77 -22.02 8.33
N TRP A 299 -23.94 -22.57 8.68
CA TRP A 299 -24.97 -21.81 9.37
C TRP A 299 -24.49 -21.13 10.67
N VAL A 300 -23.57 -21.76 11.40
CA VAL A 300 -22.96 -21.18 12.62
C VAL A 300 -22.25 -19.87 12.36
N PHE A 301 -21.75 -19.63 11.15
CA PHE A 301 -21.08 -18.40 10.77
C PHE A 301 -22.02 -17.18 10.72
N GLN A 302 -23.33 -17.37 10.66
CA GLN A 302 -24.30 -16.27 10.67
C GLN A 302 -24.16 -15.36 11.92
N GLY A 303 -23.93 -15.98 13.08
CA GLY A 303 -23.70 -15.25 14.35
C GLY A 303 -22.38 -14.46 14.31
N ILE A 304 -21.32 -15.09 13.80
CA ILE A 304 -19.98 -14.48 13.62
C ILE A 304 -20.07 -13.31 12.64
N TRP A 305 -20.74 -13.51 11.51
CA TRP A 305 -20.92 -12.47 10.51
C TRP A 305 -21.64 -11.23 11.06
N LYS A 306 -22.65 -11.41 11.91
CA LYS A 306 -23.33 -10.29 12.55
C LYS A 306 -22.36 -9.41 13.36
N ILE A 307 -21.40 -10.05 14.06
CA ILE A 307 -20.35 -9.34 14.82
C ILE A 307 -19.40 -8.62 13.86
N ILE A 308 -18.85 -9.34 12.87
CA ILE A 308 -17.89 -8.77 11.89
C ILE A 308 -18.52 -7.61 11.12
N LYS A 309 -19.77 -7.78 10.65
CA LYS A 309 -20.50 -6.74 9.93
C LYS A 309 -20.63 -5.45 10.75
N GLY A 310 -20.74 -5.56 12.08
CA GLY A 310 -20.79 -4.41 13.00
C GLY A 310 -19.46 -3.62 13.08
N TRP A 311 -18.36 -4.20 12.62
CA TRP A 311 -17.07 -3.53 12.56
C TRP A 311 -16.79 -2.88 11.21
N LEU A 312 -17.47 -3.33 10.14
CA LEU A 312 -17.23 -2.87 8.78
C LEU A 312 -17.88 -1.51 8.51
N ASP A 313 -17.17 -0.67 7.76
CA ASP A 313 -17.81 0.45 7.07
C ASP A 313 -18.93 -0.07 6.14
N PRO A 314 -20.08 0.62 6.05
CA PRO A 314 -21.19 0.20 5.18
C PRO A 314 -20.77 -0.01 3.72
N VAL A 315 -19.83 0.77 3.19
CA VAL A 315 -19.32 0.62 1.81
C VAL A 315 -18.54 -0.69 1.66
N VAL A 316 -17.72 -1.05 2.66
CA VAL A 316 -16.98 -2.32 2.67
C VAL A 316 -17.95 -3.50 2.88
N ALA A 317 -18.91 -3.38 3.79
CA ALA A 317 -19.92 -4.41 4.03
C ALA A 317 -20.77 -4.72 2.79
N ALA A 318 -21.05 -3.71 1.95
CA ALA A 318 -21.80 -3.88 0.70
C ALA A 318 -21.04 -4.66 -0.37
N LYS A 319 -19.71 -4.79 -0.27
CA LYS A 319 -18.88 -5.58 -1.19
C LYS A 319 -18.82 -7.06 -0.83
N VAL A 320 -19.43 -7.47 0.30
CA VAL A 320 -19.40 -8.86 0.79
C VAL A 320 -20.61 -9.64 0.27
N HIS A 321 -20.35 -10.73 -0.44
CA HIS A 321 -21.34 -11.62 -1.03
C HIS A 321 -21.14 -13.04 -0.50
N PHE A 322 -22.22 -13.71 -0.19
CA PHE A 322 -22.22 -15.11 0.22
C PHE A 322 -22.51 -16.00 -0.97
N THR A 323 -21.73 -17.05 -1.16
CA THR A 323 -21.90 -18.04 -2.22
C THR A 323 -21.79 -19.44 -1.66
N ASN A 324 -22.60 -20.39 -2.15
CA ASN A 324 -22.65 -21.76 -1.65
C ASN A 324 -22.21 -22.80 -2.68
N ASN A 325 -22.20 -22.43 -3.96
CA ASN A 325 -21.92 -23.32 -5.07
C ASN A 325 -21.30 -22.57 -6.24
N VAL A 326 -20.83 -23.30 -7.24
CA VAL A 326 -20.19 -22.77 -8.45
C VAL A 326 -21.11 -21.82 -9.22
N LYS A 327 -22.41 -22.10 -9.28
CA LYS A 327 -23.36 -21.25 -10.00
C LYS A 327 -23.40 -19.83 -9.41
N GLU A 328 -23.44 -19.71 -8.08
CA GLU A 328 -23.41 -18.40 -7.39
C GLU A 328 -22.05 -17.72 -7.53
N MET A 329 -20.92 -18.46 -7.44
CA MET A 329 -19.59 -17.92 -7.70
C MET A 329 -19.44 -17.45 -9.14
N SER A 330 -20.14 -18.09 -10.08
CA SER A 330 -20.07 -17.77 -11.51
C SER A 330 -20.68 -16.40 -11.85
N GLU A 331 -21.36 -15.76 -10.92
CA GLU A 331 -21.76 -14.35 -11.08
C GLU A 331 -20.52 -13.43 -11.09
N PHE A 332 -19.46 -13.80 -10.38
CA PHE A 332 -18.25 -13.01 -10.16
C PHE A 332 -17.03 -13.53 -10.93
N ILE A 333 -16.86 -14.85 -11.03
CA ILE A 333 -15.68 -15.52 -11.61
C ILE A 333 -16.16 -16.43 -12.75
N GLU A 334 -15.43 -16.44 -13.89
CA GLU A 334 -15.75 -17.35 -14.97
C GLU A 334 -15.67 -18.82 -14.50
N PRO A 335 -16.64 -19.69 -14.82
CA PRO A 335 -16.64 -21.10 -14.35
C PRO A 335 -15.35 -21.84 -14.65
N SER A 336 -14.73 -21.56 -15.81
CA SER A 336 -13.43 -22.13 -16.21
C SER A 336 -12.24 -21.62 -15.36
N ARG A 337 -12.46 -20.61 -14.53
CA ARG A 337 -11.47 -19.96 -13.66
C ARG A 337 -11.76 -20.14 -12.16
N ILE A 338 -12.79 -20.89 -11.84
CA ILE A 338 -13.05 -21.33 -10.47
C ILE A 338 -12.22 -22.62 -10.24
N LEU A 339 -11.43 -22.65 -9.17
CA LEU A 339 -10.55 -23.78 -8.85
C LEU A 339 -11.35 -25.08 -8.64
N LYS A 340 -10.79 -26.22 -9.02
CA LYS A 340 -11.41 -27.53 -8.77
C LYS A 340 -11.66 -27.81 -7.28
N GLU A 341 -10.83 -27.29 -6.38
CA GLU A 341 -11.08 -27.42 -4.93
C GLU A 341 -12.37 -26.73 -4.46
N LEU A 342 -12.89 -25.78 -5.27
CA LEU A 342 -14.18 -25.11 -5.07
C LEU A 342 -15.27 -25.65 -5.99
N ASP A 343 -15.08 -26.90 -6.53
CA ASP A 343 -15.92 -27.57 -7.51
C ASP A 343 -16.00 -26.89 -8.88
N GLY A 344 -15.04 -25.99 -9.20
CA GLY A 344 -14.92 -25.35 -10.50
C GLY A 344 -14.19 -26.20 -11.53
N GLN A 345 -13.76 -25.57 -12.61
CA GLN A 345 -13.15 -26.27 -13.75
C GLN A 345 -11.64 -26.04 -13.86
N GLU A 346 -11.08 -25.03 -13.15
CA GLU A 346 -9.65 -24.74 -13.23
C GLU A 346 -8.83 -25.77 -12.48
N ASP A 347 -8.01 -26.52 -13.25
CA ASP A 347 -7.10 -27.55 -12.74
C ASP A 347 -5.77 -26.90 -12.31
N TRP A 348 -5.83 -26.15 -11.22
CA TRP A 348 -4.68 -25.49 -10.64
C TRP A 348 -4.67 -25.72 -9.12
N ASP A 349 -3.48 -26.03 -8.60
CA ASP A 349 -3.22 -26.28 -7.20
C ASP A 349 -2.10 -25.37 -6.72
N TYR A 350 -2.24 -24.83 -5.52
CA TYR A 350 -1.17 -24.08 -4.88
C TYR A 350 -0.02 -25.03 -4.51
N LYS A 351 1.14 -24.77 -5.11
CA LYS A 351 2.39 -25.48 -4.80
C LYS A 351 3.44 -24.40 -4.54
N TYR A 352 3.82 -24.26 -3.27
CA TYR A 352 4.81 -23.26 -2.91
C TYR A 352 6.16 -23.53 -3.57
N VAL A 353 6.77 -22.49 -4.09
CA VAL A 353 8.12 -22.51 -4.64
C VAL A 353 9.01 -21.73 -3.69
N GLU A 354 9.97 -22.42 -3.08
CA GLU A 354 10.91 -21.82 -2.12
C GLU A 354 11.77 -20.73 -2.78
N PRO A 355 12.20 -19.69 -1.99
CA PRO A 355 13.22 -18.77 -2.44
C PRO A 355 14.51 -19.51 -2.87
N ILE A 356 15.12 -19.03 -3.96
CA ILE A 356 16.31 -19.62 -4.54
C ILE A 356 17.51 -18.73 -4.22
N ASP A 357 18.63 -19.36 -3.83
CA ASP A 357 19.87 -18.62 -3.55
C ASP A 357 20.29 -17.79 -4.78
N GLY A 358 20.62 -16.53 -4.54
CA GLY A 358 21.01 -15.58 -5.59
C GLY A 358 19.87 -14.93 -6.38
N GLU A 359 18.60 -15.31 -6.16
CA GLU A 359 17.47 -14.71 -6.90
C GLU A 359 17.33 -13.19 -6.70
N ASN A 360 17.87 -12.68 -5.60
CA ASN A 360 17.83 -11.25 -5.21
C ASN A 360 19.22 -10.59 -5.30
N ASP A 361 20.17 -11.16 -6.06
CA ASP A 361 21.55 -10.62 -6.12
C ASP A 361 21.62 -9.20 -6.69
N LYS A 362 20.67 -8.78 -7.54
CA LYS A 362 20.59 -7.40 -8.02
C LYS A 362 20.44 -6.39 -6.86
N MET A 363 19.85 -6.77 -5.73
CA MET A 363 19.72 -5.89 -4.55
C MET A 363 21.07 -5.58 -3.88
N LYS A 364 22.13 -6.34 -4.18
CA LYS A 364 23.51 -6.12 -3.69
C LYS A 364 24.22 -5.06 -4.51
N ASP A 365 23.77 -4.80 -5.75
CA ASP A 365 24.30 -3.76 -6.61
C ASP A 365 23.72 -2.39 -6.23
N THR A 366 24.29 -1.81 -5.17
CA THR A 366 23.85 -0.52 -4.63
C THR A 366 24.19 0.62 -5.58
N ALA A 367 25.25 0.51 -6.38
CA ALA A 367 25.64 1.54 -7.32
C ALA A 367 24.60 1.74 -8.43
N THR A 368 24.17 0.65 -9.06
CA THR A 368 23.07 0.69 -10.06
C THR A 368 21.76 1.12 -9.43
N ARG A 369 21.43 0.61 -8.22
CA ARG A 369 20.24 1.03 -7.48
C ARG A 369 20.21 2.54 -7.26
N ASP A 370 21.31 3.13 -6.80
CA ASP A 370 21.37 4.55 -6.47
C ASP A 370 21.28 5.44 -7.72
N ILE A 371 21.82 5.00 -8.85
CA ILE A 371 21.63 5.65 -10.15
C ILE A 371 20.15 5.62 -10.57
N LEU A 372 19.48 4.48 -10.45
CA LEU A 372 18.06 4.34 -10.79
C LEU A 372 17.17 5.18 -9.86
N LEU A 373 17.47 5.22 -8.56
CA LEU A 373 16.75 6.07 -7.60
C LEU A 373 16.92 7.55 -7.94
N SER A 374 18.13 7.99 -8.29
CA SER A 374 18.37 9.38 -8.72
C SER A 374 17.59 9.72 -9.99
N GLY A 375 17.63 8.86 -11.01
CA GLY A 375 16.85 9.08 -12.24
C GLY A 375 15.35 9.10 -12.00
N ARG A 376 14.86 8.27 -11.06
CA ARG A 376 13.46 8.30 -10.65
C ARG A 376 13.09 9.61 -9.96
N GLU A 377 13.94 10.13 -9.08
CA GLU A 377 13.73 11.41 -8.41
C GLU A 377 13.63 12.56 -9.41
N ASP A 378 14.43 12.55 -10.48
CA ASP A 378 14.33 13.55 -11.55
C ASP A 378 12.95 13.52 -12.23
N ILE A 379 12.42 12.32 -12.52
CA ILE A 379 11.08 12.19 -13.12
C ILE A 379 9.99 12.62 -12.12
N ILE A 380 10.16 12.33 -10.83
CA ILE A 380 9.27 12.78 -9.76
C ILE A 380 9.22 14.31 -9.72
N HIS A 381 10.36 14.97 -9.73
CA HIS A 381 10.44 16.43 -9.76
C HIS A 381 9.73 17.03 -10.98
N GLU A 382 9.99 16.48 -12.19
CA GLU A 382 9.29 16.92 -13.40
C GLU A 382 7.76 16.76 -13.26
N TYR A 383 7.29 15.67 -12.63
CA TYR A 383 5.87 15.44 -12.40
C TYR A 383 5.27 16.45 -11.40
N GLU A 384 5.99 16.75 -10.34
CA GLU A 384 5.58 17.74 -9.33
C GLU A 384 5.52 19.15 -9.93
N GLU A 385 6.53 19.55 -10.71
CA GLU A 385 6.54 20.82 -11.43
C GLU A 385 5.37 20.93 -12.43
N ALA A 386 5.12 19.87 -13.21
CA ALA A 386 3.97 19.81 -14.11
C ALA A 386 2.65 19.87 -13.34
N THR A 387 2.61 19.32 -12.13
CA THR A 387 1.42 19.37 -11.25
C THR A 387 1.19 20.77 -10.71
N LEU A 388 2.23 21.48 -10.27
CA LEU A 388 2.13 22.90 -9.89
C LEU A 388 1.65 23.77 -11.06
N GLN A 389 2.17 23.52 -12.28
CA GLN A 389 1.69 24.23 -13.47
C GLN A 389 0.21 23.91 -13.75
N TRP A 390 -0.21 22.65 -13.63
CA TRP A 390 -1.59 22.25 -13.81
C TRP A 390 -2.54 22.92 -12.80
N ILE A 391 -2.11 23.05 -11.54
CA ILE A 391 -2.87 23.78 -10.50
C ILE A 391 -3.01 25.26 -10.88
N LYS A 392 -1.91 25.89 -11.32
CA LYS A 392 -1.86 27.31 -11.67
C LYS A 392 -2.65 27.66 -12.93
N GLU A 393 -2.59 26.82 -13.94
CA GLU A 393 -3.18 27.06 -15.28
C GLU A 393 -4.57 26.42 -15.43
N ALA A 394 -5.24 26.11 -14.31
CA ALA A 394 -6.59 25.54 -14.31
C ALA A 394 -7.57 26.41 -15.09
N GLY A 395 -8.32 25.81 -16.03
CA GLY A 395 -9.30 26.50 -16.86
C GLY A 395 -8.70 27.37 -17.98
N THR A 396 -7.37 27.36 -18.19
CA THR A 396 -6.73 28.04 -19.31
C THR A 396 -6.56 27.13 -20.54
N ASP A 397 -6.28 27.72 -21.70
CA ASP A 397 -6.00 26.98 -22.94
C ASP A 397 -4.74 26.08 -22.85
N LYS A 398 -3.88 26.26 -21.83
CA LYS A 398 -2.68 25.46 -21.60
C LYS A 398 -2.98 24.17 -20.82
N GLU A 399 -4.05 24.12 -20.08
CA GLU A 399 -4.37 22.99 -19.20
C GLU A 399 -4.33 21.62 -19.92
N PRO A 400 -4.91 21.43 -21.12
CA PRO A 400 -4.88 20.14 -21.79
C PRO A 400 -3.46 19.63 -22.09
N SER A 401 -2.54 20.54 -22.48
CA SER A 401 -1.16 20.18 -22.78
C SER A 401 -0.39 19.79 -21.51
N ILE A 402 -0.65 20.44 -20.39
CA ILE A 402 -0.05 20.13 -19.10
C ILE A 402 -0.54 18.77 -18.57
N LYS A 403 -1.84 18.49 -18.71
CA LYS A 403 -2.40 17.17 -18.39
C LYS A 403 -1.75 16.05 -19.20
N ALA A 404 -1.60 16.25 -20.51
CA ALA A 404 -0.91 15.29 -21.39
C ALA A 404 0.54 15.07 -20.97
N ARG A 405 1.25 16.12 -20.50
CA ARG A 405 2.62 16.00 -19.96
C ARG A 405 2.64 15.21 -18.66
N ARG A 406 1.71 15.43 -17.73
CA ARG A 406 1.58 14.65 -16.50
C ARG A 406 1.33 13.17 -16.77
N ASP A 407 0.46 12.84 -17.74
CA ASP A 407 0.19 11.47 -18.15
C ASP A 407 1.42 10.80 -18.79
N GLU A 408 2.22 11.55 -19.55
CA GLU A 408 3.49 11.06 -20.09
C GLU A 408 4.49 10.73 -18.97
N LEU A 409 4.62 11.63 -17.99
CA LEU A 409 5.50 11.43 -16.84
C LEU A 409 5.06 10.27 -15.94
N ALA A 410 3.75 10.09 -15.76
CA ALA A 410 3.21 8.93 -15.04
C ALA A 410 3.55 7.60 -15.75
N ARG A 411 3.54 7.57 -17.10
CA ARG A 411 4.01 6.40 -17.87
C ARG A 411 5.51 6.17 -17.70
N LYS A 412 6.32 7.23 -17.75
CA LYS A 412 7.76 7.13 -17.48
C LYS A 412 8.04 6.60 -16.08
N LEU A 413 7.32 7.06 -15.04
CA LEU A 413 7.43 6.57 -13.67
C LEU A 413 7.10 5.09 -13.55
N ARG A 414 6.11 4.60 -14.30
CA ARG A 414 5.77 3.17 -14.36
C ARG A 414 6.90 2.34 -14.95
N ASP A 415 7.40 2.74 -16.12
CA ASP A 415 8.46 2.02 -16.82
C ASP A 415 9.77 2.03 -16.00
N ASP A 416 10.04 3.14 -15.34
CA ASP A 416 11.19 3.31 -14.47
C ASP A 416 11.08 2.44 -13.21
N TYR A 417 9.89 2.35 -12.60
CA TYR A 417 9.66 1.48 -11.45
C TYR A 417 10.06 0.03 -11.75
N TRP A 418 9.67 -0.52 -12.89
CA TRP A 418 9.97 -1.90 -13.23
C TRP A 418 11.46 -2.15 -13.52
N LYS A 419 12.23 -1.10 -13.86
CA LYS A 419 13.70 -1.18 -13.93
C LYS A 419 14.31 -1.19 -12.52
N LEU A 420 13.75 -0.40 -11.61
CA LEU A 420 14.20 -0.27 -10.22
C LEU A 420 13.79 -1.45 -9.34
N ASP A 421 12.62 -2.04 -9.55
CA ASP A 421 12.01 -3.10 -8.72
C ASP A 421 12.97 -4.22 -8.31
N PRO A 422 13.80 -4.82 -9.22
CA PRO A 422 14.72 -5.89 -8.85
C PRO A 422 15.85 -5.47 -7.89
N TYR A 423 16.05 -4.18 -7.66
CA TYR A 423 17.08 -3.64 -6.78
C TYR A 423 16.56 -3.22 -5.40
N ILE A 424 15.23 -3.15 -5.23
CA ILE A 424 14.59 -2.65 -4.00
C ILE A 424 13.62 -3.64 -3.35
N ARG A 425 13.16 -4.65 -4.10
CA ARG A 425 12.18 -5.63 -3.64
C ARG A 425 12.70 -7.05 -3.83
N ALA A 426 12.56 -7.89 -2.81
CA ALA A 426 12.81 -9.31 -2.95
C ALA A 426 11.74 -9.98 -3.82
N LYS A 427 12.15 -10.97 -4.60
CA LYS A 427 11.23 -11.81 -5.38
C LYS A 427 10.27 -12.55 -4.46
N CYS A 428 9.00 -12.59 -4.87
CA CYS A 428 7.95 -13.33 -4.20
C CYS A 428 7.54 -14.58 -4.98
N PHE A 429 6.60 -15.34 -4.44
CA PHE A 429 6.01 -16.52 -5.12
C PHE A 429 5.52 -16.20 -6.54
N LEU A 430 4.93 -15.02 -6.78
CA LEU A 430 4.43 -14.65 -8.11
C LEU A 430 5.55 -14.39 -9.13
N ASP A 431 6.71 -13.91 -8.69
CA ASP A 431 7.90 -13.79 -9.54
C ASP A 431 8.43 -15.19 -9.92
N ARG A 432 8.58 -16.08 -8.93
CA ARG A 432 9.12 -17.43 -9.13
C ARG A 432 8.22 -18.32 -9.99
N THR A 433 6.91 -18.07 -9.97
CA THR A 433 5.94 -18.79 -10.80
C THR A 433 5.69 -18.13 -12.16
N GLY A 434 6.38 -17.01 -12.46
CA GLY A 434 6.28 -16.32 -13.74
C GLY A 434 4.97 -15.53 -13.93
N VAL A 435 4.23 -15.27 -12.86
CA VAL A 435 3.07 -14.38 -12.89
C VAL A 435 3.54 -12.95 -13.08
N ILE A 436 4.55 -12.51 -12.30
CA ILE A 436 5.26 -11.24 -12.51
C ILE A 436 6.48 -11.54 -13.35
N GLN A 437 6.54 -10.98 -14.55
CA GLN A 437 7.63 -11.18 -15.48
C GLN A 437 8.59 -9.98 -15.49
N GLU A 438 9.75 -10.15 -16.11
CA GLU A 438 10.71 -9.07 -16.26
C GLU A 438 10.08 -7.88 -17.01
N GLY A 439 10.31 -6.67 -16.54
CA GLY A 439 9.70 -5.46 -17.08
C GLY A 439 8.25 -5.21 -16.63
N GLY A 440 7.70 -6.04 -15.72
CA GLY A 440 6.38 -5.83 -15.11
C GLY A 440 5.21 -6.32 -15.95
N GLU A 441 5.45 -7.20 -16.92
CA GLU A 441 4.37 -7.91 -17.60
C GLU A 441 3.71 -8.90 -16.63
N ILE A 442 2.39 -8.91 -16.56
CA ILE A 442 1.61 -9.75 -15.65
C ILE A 442 0.87 -10.84 -16.42
N ASN A 443 1.17 -12.09 -16.08
CA ASN A 443 0.49 -13.27 -16.61
C ASN A 443 -0.08 -14.13 -15.48
N MET A 444 -1.34 -13.83 -15.07
CA MET A 444 -2.01 -14.55 -13.96
C MET A 444 -2.20 -16.05 -14.20
N TYR A 445 -2.04 -16.53 -15.42
CA TYR A 445 -2.23 -17.93 -15.82
C TYR A 445 -0.94 -18.53 -16.39
N SER A 446 0.21 -18.04 -15.92
CA SER A 446 1.51 -18.64 -16.23
C SER A 446 1.52 -20.13 -15.87
N LYS A 447 2.01 -20.98 -16.77
CA LYS A 447 2.12 -22.43 -16.55
C LYS A 447 3.33 -22.84 -15.70
N GLY A 448 3.72 -21.99 -14.76
CA GLY A 448 4.83 -22.21 -13.84
C GLY A 448 6.19 -21.87 -14.45
N ALA A 449 7.03 -21.18 -13.70
CA ALA A 449 8.42 -21.02 -14.06
C ALA A 449 9.10 -22.40 -14.06
N ILE A 450 9.84 -22.63 -15.12
CA ILE A 450 10.69 -23.81 -15.31
C ILE A 450 11.57 -23.96 -14.06
N ALA A 451 11.57 -25.16 -13.47
CA ALA A 451 12.57 -25.54 -12.50
C ALA A 451 13.96 -25.13 -13.01
N PRO A 452 14.86 -24.61 -12.17
CA PRO A 452 16.18 -24.20 -12.60
C PRO A 452 16.81 -25.38 -13.34
N ARG A 453 17.21 -25.17 -14.59
CA ARG A 453 17.95 -26.12 -15.41
C ARG A 453 19.21 -26.42 -14.62
N ALA A 454 19.27 -27.60 -14.01
CA ALA A 454 20.48 -28.09 -13.38
C ALA A 454 21.61 -27.98 -14.42
N THR A 455 22.56 -27.12 -14.16
CA THR A 455 23.81 -27.03 -14.92
C THR A 455 24.64 -28.25 -14.54
N ASN A 456 24.27 -29.42 -15.06
CA ASN A 456 25.17 -30.56 -15.16
C ASN A 456 26.05 -30.32 -16.38
N GLY A 457 27.06 -29.50 -16.16
CA GLY A 457 28.21 -29.37 -17.06
C GLY A 457 29.42 -30.09 -16.46
N MET A 458 29.46 -31.38 -16.60
CA MET A 458 30.73 -32.06 -16.71
C MET A 458 30.76 -32.74 -18.09
N PRO A 459 31.74 -32.43 -18.94
CA PRO A 459 31.91 -33.17 -20.18
C PRO A 459 32.31 -34.60 -19.83
N ALA A 460 31.62 -35.56 -20.40
CA ALA A 460 32.05 -36.92 -20.42
C ALA A 460 33.42 -36.99 -21.12
N VAL A 461 34.42 -37.44 -20.42
CA VAL A 461 35.70 -37.84 -21.01
C VAL A 461 35.40 -39.13 -21.77
N ASP A 462 35.44 -39.04 -23.10
CA ASP A 462 35.43 -40.12 -24.02
C ASP A 462 36.78 -40.87 -23.90
N THR A 463 36.76 -42.03 -23.29
CA THR A 463 37.85 -42.99 -23.38
C THR A 463 37.42 -44.08 -24.34
N SER A 464 37.56 -43.79 -25.63
CA SER A 464 37.69 -44.84 -26.63
C SER A 464 39.08 -45.44 -26.46
N ALA A 465 39.15 -46.65 -25.98
CA ALA A 465 40.31 -47.51 -26.17
C ALA A 465 40.05 -48.33 -27.40
N ASP A 466 40.66 -47.94 -28.50
CA ASP A 466 41.07 -48.81 -29.55
C ASP A 466 42.10 -49.75 -28.98
N ASP A 467 41.99 -51.04 -29.32
CA ASP A 467 42.97 -51.80 -30.00
C ASP A 467 42.90 -53.32 -29.71
N VAL A 468 42.80 -53.94 -30.75
CA VAL A 468 43.83 -54.75 -31.47
C VAL A 468 44.12 -56.13 -30.87
N ASP A 469 43.87 -57.07 -31.73
CA ASP A 469 44.14 -58.42 -32.13
C ASP A 469 43.11 -59.48 -31.87
#